data_cb99294f0a4e48fdda0dcc129bf1dd15
#
_entry.id   cb99294f0a4e48fdda0dcc129bf1dd15
#
_cell.length_a   1.000
_cell.length_b   1.000
_cell.length_c   1.000
_cell.angle_alpha   90.00
_cell.angle_beta   90.00
_cell.angle_gamma   90.00
#
_symmetry.space_group_name_H-M   'P 1'
#
loop_
_entity.id
_entity.type
_entity.pdbx_description
1 polymer ?
#
loop_
_entity_poly.entity_id
_entity_poly.type
_entity_poly.pdbx_seq_one_letter_code
_entity_poly.pdbx_strand_id
1 'polypeptide(L)'
;DVVFVESDLKSSRLLEGNLARLGSNAKVYTMDARRFLRQVDGEWDIVFLDPPYRHGMLQQILGLLHEYKRLAKNALIYIESERELDDLKLPADWHYLKQKKAGQIKFYLATNNTD
;
A
#
# COMPACT_ATOMS: atom_id res chain seq x y z
N ASP A 1 4.48 4.39 -14.20
CA ASP A 1 4.61 5.45 -13.20
C ASP A 1 4.61 4.87 -11.80
N VAL A 2 5.56 5.31 -10.98
CA VAL A 2 5.69 4.87 -9.60
C VAL A 2 5.53 6.06 -8.68
N VAL A 3 4.74 5.87 -7.62
CA VAL A 3 4.51 6.89 -6.60
C VAL A 3 4.83 6.30 -5.24
N PHE A 4 5.58 7.03 -4.45
CA PHE A 4 5.85 6.69 -3.05
C PHE A 4 5.13 7.69 -2.15
N VAL A 5 4.56 7.18 -1.08
CA VAL A 5 3.88 8.01 -0.07
C VAL A 5 4.49 7.70 1.28
N GLU A 6 5.09 8.69 1.90
CA GLU A 6 5.78 8.55 3.17
C GLU A 6 5.47 9.75 4.07
N SER A 7 4.98 9.48 5.27
CA SER A 7 4.60 10.54 6.19
C SER A 7 5.78 11.13 6.96
N ASP A 8 6.85 10.37 7.15
CA ASP A 8 8.02 10.84 7.87
C ASP A 8 8.93 11.66 6.96
N LEU A 9 9.17 12.91 7.32
CA LEU A 9 9.96 13.83 6.49
C LEU A 9 11.39 13.33 6.27
N LYS A 10 12.02 12.79 7.30
CA LYS A 10 13.38 12.30 7.21
C LYS A 10 13.47 11.10 6.27
N SER A 11 12.56 10.14 6.42
CA SER A 11 12.49 8.97 5.55
C SER A 11 12.18 9.36 4.11
N SER A 12 11.29 10.32 3.93
CA SER A 12 10.92 10.83 2.61
C SER A 12 12.12 11.46 1.89
N ARG A 13 12.89 12.27 2.59
CA ARG A 13 14.09 12.91 2.02
C ARG A 13 15.17 11.88 1.66
N LEU A 14 15.34 10.87 2.51
CA LEU A 14 16.28 9.80 2.23
C LEU A 14 15.86 9.03 0.98
N LEU A 15 14.58 8.73 0.86
CA LEU A 15 14.02 8.06 -0.31
C LEU A 15 14.23 8.89 -1.58
N GLU A 16 13.93 10.17 -1.52
CA GLU A 16 14.15 11.08 -2.66
C GLU A 16 15.62 11.08 -3.10
N GLY A 17 16.55 11.13 -2.14
CA GLY A 17 17.97 11.09 -2.44
C GLY A 17 18.38 9.77 -3.10
N ASN A 18 17.87 8.65 -2.62
CA ASN A 18 18.18 7.34 -3.20
C ASN A 18 17.62 7.22 -4.62
N LEU A 19 16.40 7.70 -4.85
CA LEU A 19 15.79 7.68 -6.17
C LEU A 19 16.55 8.55 -7.16
N ALA A 20 17.03 9.70 -6.72
CA ALA A 20 17.83 10.61 -7.56
C ALA A 20 19.14 9.92 -7.99
N ARG A 21 19.81 9.22 -7.08
CA ARG A 21 21.04 8.47 -7.39
C ARG A 21 20.79 7.36 -8.41
N LEU A 22 19.61 6.77 -8.39
CA LEU A 22 19.24 5.70 -9.31
C LEU A 22 18.70 6.24 -10.65
N GLY A 23 18.56 7.55 -10.78
CA GLY A 23 17.98 8.15 -11.98
C GLY A 23 16.51 7.89 -12.16
N SER A 24 15.80 7.61 -11.05
CA SER A 24 14.38 7.30 -11.12
C SER A 24 13.52 8.56 -11.26
N ASN A 25 12.44 8.44 -12.04
CA ASN A 25 11.44 9.50 -12.19
C ASN A 25 10.26 9.33 -11.22
N ALA A 26 10.36 8.42 -10.27
CA ALA A 26 9.30 8.18 -9.30
C ALA A 26 9.03 9.44 -8.47
N LYS A 27 7.76 9.67 -8.16
CA LYS A 27 7.34 10.79 -7.32
C LYS A 27 7.24 10.35 -5.88
N VAL A 28 7.65 11.23 -4.97
CA VAL A 28 7.53 11.00 -3.54
C VAL A 28 6.62 12.07 -2.95
N TYR A 29 5.54 11.62 -2.30
CA TYR A 29 4.64 12.51 -1.57
C TYR A 29 4.93 12.37 -0.09
N THR A 30 5.27 13.47 0.56
CA THR A 30 5.50 13.49 2.01
C THR A 30 4.18 13.83 2.70
N MET A 31 3.41 12.80 2.98
CA MET A 31 2.11 12.97 3.62
C MET A 31 1.59 11.63 4.12
N ASP A 32 0.55 11.68 4.94
CA ASP A 32 -0.12 10.48 5.41
C ASP A 32 -0.80 9.77 4.23
N ALA A 33 -0.65 8.46 4.15
CA ALA A 33 -1.21 7.67 3.05
C ALA A 33 -2.73 7.80 2.96
N ARG A 34 -3.43 7.92 4.09
CA ARG A 34 -4.89 8.05 4.10
C ARG A 34 -5.31 9.35 3.45
N ARG A 35 -4.58 10.42 3.73
CA ARG A 35 -4.83 11.73 3.13
C ARG A 35 -4.52 11.70 1.62
N PHE A 36 -3.41 11.06 1.25
CA PHE A 36 -3.05 10.90 -0.15
C PHE A 36 -4.18 10.23 -0.94
N LEU A 37 -4.72 9.13 -0.42
CA LEU A 37 -5.76 8.39 -1.11
C LEU A 37 -7.06 9.18 -1.27
N ARG A 38 -7.33 10.12 -0.38
CA ARG A 38 -8.51 10.98 -0.48
C ARG A 38 -8.32 12.12 -1.46
N GLN A 39 -7.10 12.62 -1.63
CA GLN A 39 -6.83 13.87 -2.34
C GLN A 39 -6.22 13.70 -3.71
N VAL A 40 -5.44 12.66 -3.93
CA VAL A 40 -4.70 12.49 -5.18
C VAL A 40 -5.40 11.46 -6.05
N ASP A 41 -5.82 11.89 -7.23
CA ASP A 41 -6.47 11.00 -8.19
C ASP A 41 -5.48 10.03 -8.81
N GLY A 42 -5.96 8.86 -9.17
CA GLY A 42 -5.16 7.85 -9.82
C GLY A 42 -5.72 6.47 -9.61
N GLU A 43 -5.34 5.57 -10.48
CA GLU A 43 -5.61 4.15 -10.36
C GLU A 43 -4.30 3.40 -10.48
N TRP A 44 -4.08 2.43 -9.60
CA TRP A 44 -2.84 1.67 -9.59
C TRP A 44 -3.09 0.20 -9.83
N ASP A 45 -2.20 -0.40 -10.59
CA ASP A 45 -2.23 -1.83 -10.90
C ASP A 45 -1.59 -2.65 -9.79
N ILE A 46 -0.61 -2.08 -9.11
CA ILE A 46 0.13 -2.76 -8.06
C ILE A 46 0.32 -1.79 -6.90
N VAL A 47 -0.02 -2.24 -5.71
CA VAL A 47 0.14 -1.46 -4.48
C VAL A 47 0.94 -2.28 -3.48
N PHE A 48 2.01 -1.68 -2.96
CA PHE A 48 2.79 -2.27 -1.87
C PHE A 48 2.46 -1.54 -0.58
N LEU A 49 2.06 -2.27 0.44
CA LEU A 49 1.71 -1.71 1.73
C LEU A 49 2.64 -2.25 2.81
N ASP A 50 3.36 -1.34 3.42
CA ASP A 50 4.23 -1.61 4.57
C ASP A 50 3.96 -0.50 5.60
N PRO A 51 2.72 -0.41 6.12
CA PRO A 51 2.38 0.68 7.03
C PRO A 51 3.04 0.48 8.39
N PRO A 52 3.29 1.56 9.12
CA PRO A 52 3.69 1.42 10.52
C PRO A 52 2.61 0.65 11.26
N TYR A 53 3.03 -0.18 12.24
CA TYR A 53 2.12 -1.08 12.94
C TYR A 53 1.27 -0.32 13.95
N ARG A 54 0.41 0.55 13.45
CA ARG A 54 -0.57 1.25 14.25
C ARG A 54 -1.92 0.56 14.10
N HIS A 55 -2.62 0.47 15.19
CA HIS A 55 -3.91 -0.17 15.24
C HIS A 55 -4.87 0.44 14.19
N GLY A 56 -5.42 -0.39 13.35
CA GLY A 56 -6.44 0.00 12.40
C GLY A 56 -5.97 0.75 11.15
N MET A 57 -4.69 1.13 11.05
CA MET A 57 -4.23 1.93 9.92
C MET A 57 -4.32 1.17 8.60
N LEU A 58 -3.89 -0.09 8.59
CA LEU A 58 -3.95 -0.92 7.38
C LEU A 58 -5.39 -1.11 6.93
N GLN A 59 -6.30 -1.37 7.87
CA GLN A 59 -7.72 -1.52 7.56
C GLN A 59 -8.27 -0.25 6.91
N GLN A 60 -7.89 0.92 7.41
CA GLN A 60 -8.31 2.20 6.85
C GLN A 60 -7.78 2.39 5.42
N ILE A 61 -6.53 2.04 5.19
CA ILE A 61 -5.92 2.18 3.86
C ILE A 61 -6.63 1.30 2.84
N LEU A 62 -6.90 0.05 3.19
CA LEU A 62 -7.63 -0.85 2.29
C LEU A 62 -9.03 -0.31 1.97
N GLY A 63 -9.72 0.19 2.98
CA GLY A 63 -11.04 0.80 2.80
C GLY A 63 -11.00 2.00 1.86
N LEU A 64 -9.99 2.85 1.99
CA LEU A 64 -9.85 4.03 1.15
C LEU A 64 -9.51 3.68 -0.30
N LEU A 65 -8.65 2.69 -0.51
CA LEU A 65 -8.35 2.20 -1.86
C LEU A 65 -9.62 1.75 -2.57
N HIS A 66 -10.49 1.09 -1.84
CA HIS A 66 -11.77 0.59 -2.38
C HIS A 66 -12.77 1.72 -2.58
N GLU A 67 -12.99 2.54 -1.53
CA GLU A 67 -13.99 3.60 -1.54
C GLU A 67 -13.73 4.64 -2.61
N TYR A 68 -12.49 5.07 -2.76
CA TYR A 68 -12.12 6.09 -3.74
C TYR A 68 -11.71 5.51 -5.09
N LYS A 69 -11.89 4.22 -5.27
CA LYS A 69 -11.64 3.53 -6.56
C LYS A 69 -10.22 3.79 -7.08
N ARG A 70 -9.24 3.61 -6.21
CA ARG A 70 -7.83 3.87 -6.54
C ARG A 70 -7.12 2.67 -7.18
N LEU A 71 -7.83 1.57 -7.41
CA LEU A 71 -7.25 0.36 -7.98
C LEU A 71 -7.79 0.11 -9.37
N ALA A 72 -6.89 -0.22 -10.28
CA ALA A 72 -7.25 -0.71 -11.60
C ALA A 72 -7.91 -2.07 -11.46
N LYS A 73 -8.58 -2.52 -12.52
CA LYS A 73 -9.17 -3.84 -12.56
C LYS A 73 -8.08 -4.91 -12.43
N ASN A 74 -8.32 -5.91 -11.60
CA ASN A 74 -7.37 -7.00 -11.34
C ASN A 74 -6.05 -6.50 -10.76
N ALA A 75 -6.10 -5.48 -9.93
CA ALA A 75 -4.91 -4.96 -9.27
C ALA A 75 -4.36 -5.97 -8.26
N LEU A 76 -3.08 -5.86 -7.99
CA LEU A 76 -2.41 -6.68 -6.99
C LEU A 76 -2.05 -5.80 -5.80
N ILE A 77 -2.40 -6.25 -4.60
CA ILE A 77 -2.10 -5.55 -3.36
C ILE A 77 -1.20 -6.45 -2.52
N TYR A 78 0.04 -6.01 -2.33
CA TYR A 78 1.02 -6.74 -1.55
C TYR A 78 1.16 -6.11 -0.17
N ILE A 79 0.96 -6.92 0.87
CA ILE A 79 0.98 -6.48 2.25
C ILE A 79 2.09 -7.22 2.99
N GLU A 80 2.96 -6.48 3.67
CA GLU A 80 3.99 -7.03 4.52
C GLU A 80 3.68 -6.68 5.97
N SER A 81 3.78 -7.65 6.88
CA SER A 81 3.46 -7.43 8.28
C SER A 81 4.30 -8.33 9.18
N GLU A 82 4.74 -7.79 10.32
CA GLU A 82 5.37 -8.58 11.37
C GLU A 82 4.34 -9.25 12.27
N ARG A 83 3.07 -8.92 12.10
CA ARG A 83 1.97 -9.40 12.94
C ARG A 83 1.01 -10.26 12.12
N GLU A 84 0.32 -11.17 12.81
CA GLU A 84 -0.84 -11.83 12.22
C GLU A 84 -1.92 -10.80 11.92
N LEU A 85 -2.53 -10.93 10.77
CA LEU A 85 -3.59 -10.02 10.33
C LEU A 85 -4.95 -10.74 10.34
N ASP A 86 -5.20 -11.53 11.37
CA ASP A 86 -6.42 -12.33 11.48
C ASP A 86 -7.67 -11.47 11.57
N ASP A 87 -7.52 -10.28 12.11
CA ASP A 87 -8.63 -9.33 12.25
C ASP A 87 -8.79 -8.40 11.06
N LEU A 88 -7.92 -8.50 10.07
CA LEU A 88 -8.00 -7.67 8.87
C LEU A 88 -9.12 -8.16 7.98
N LYS A 89 -10.02 -7.26 7.63
CA LYS A 89 -11.12 -7.56 6.71
C LYS A 89 -10.85 -6.92 5.36
N LEU A 90 -10.79 -7.73 4.33
CA LEU A 90 -10.67 -7.21 2.98
C LEU A 90 -11.99 -6.57 2.53
N PRO A 91 -11.93 -5.50 1.73
CA PRO A 91 -13.15 -4.96 1.12
C PRO A 91 -13.91 -6.03 0.33
N ALA A 92 -15.19 -5.79 0.09
CA ALA A 92 -16.03 -6.70 -0.68
C ALA A 92 -15.40 -7.01 -2.04
N ASP A 93 -15.49 -8.23 -2.46
CA ASP A 93 -14.97 -8.74 -3.73
C ASP A 93 -13.45 -8.89 -3.80
N TRP A 94 -12.72 -8.45 -2.77
CA TRP A 94 -11.29 -8.73 -2.69
C TRP A 94 -11.06 -10.10 -2.08
N HIS A 95 -9.96 -10.74 -2.46
CA HIS A 95 -9.56 -12.01 -1.84
C HIS A 95 -8.05 -12.18 -1.84
N TYR A 96 -7.57 -13.02 -0.94
CA TYR A 96 -6.15 -13.36 -0.90
C TYR A 96 -5.81 -14.38 -1.98
N LEU A 97 -4.78 -14.06 -2.75
CA LEU A 97 -4.22 -15.00 -3.72
C LEU A 97 -3.15 -15.87 -3.08
N LYS A 98 -2.42 -15.32 -2.12
CA LYS A 98 -1.29 -16.00 -1.51
C LYS A 98 -1.00 -15.44 -0.14
N GLN A 99 -0.57 -16.32 0.76
CA GLN A 99 -0.07 -15.95 2.08
C GLN A 99 1.19 -16.74 2.33
N LYS A 100 2.22 -16.07 2.87
CA LYS A 100 3.50 -16.71 3.10
C LYS A 100 4.13 -16.14 4.37
N LYS A 101 4.92 -16.98 5.06
CA LYS A 101 5.65 -16.58 6.25
C LYS A 101 7.14 -16.80 6.01
N ALA A 102 7.96 -15.81 6.35
CA ALA A 102 9.41 -15.91 6.30
C ALA A 102 9.95 -15.33 7.61
N GLY A 103 10.39 -16.21 8.52
CA GLY A 103 10.78 -15.78 9.85
C GLY A 103 9.59 -15.22 10.61
N GLN A 104 9.72 -13.98 11.09
CA GLN A 104 8.64 -13.28 11.78
C GLN A 104 7.79 -12.42 10.86
N ILE A 105 8.17 -12.35 9.59
CA ILE A 105 7.48 -11.51 8.63
C ILE A 105 6.45 -12.33 7.86
N LYS A 106 5.27 -11.78 7.69
CA LYS A 106 4.18 -12.39 6.94
C LYS A 106 3.88 -11.55 5.71
N PHE A 107 3.67 -12.25 4.61
CA PHE A 107 3.40 -11.64 3.32
C PHE A 107 2.03 -12.07 2.84
N TYR A 108 1.25 -11.11 2.39
CA TYR A 108 -0.07 -11.35 1.86
C TYR A 108 -0.18 -10.73 0.48
N LEU A 109 -0.67 -11.48 -0.47
CA LEU A 109 -0.99 -10.96 -1.78
C LEU A 109 -2.49 -11.05 -1.98
N ALA A 110 -3.12 -9.92 -2.21
CA ALA A 110 -4.55 -9.83 -2.43
C ALA A 110 -4.85 -9.23 -3.80
N THR A 111 -6.06 -9.40 -4.24
CA THR A 111 -6.53 -8.77 -5.47
C THR A 111 -7.97 -8.32 -5.30
N ASN A 112 -8.32 -7.27 -6.03
CA ASN A 112 -9.68 -6.78 -6.14
C ASN A 112 -10.42 -7.44 -7.32
N ASN A 113 -9.98 -8.61 -7.74
CA ASN A 113 -10.52 -9.26 -8.92
C ASN A 113 -12.02 -9.47 -8.80
N THR A 114 -12.76 -8.66 -9.52
CA THR A 114 -14.21 -8.76 -9.67
C THR A 114 -14.48 -9.11 -11.12
N ASP A 115 -14.60 -10.38 -11.38
CA ASP A 115 -15.01 -10.80 -12.72
C ASP A 115 -16.52 -10.61 -12.90
#